data_a24e38b1dc6e5cfe17385d367c6a3550
#
_entry.id   a24e38b1dc6e5cfe17385d367c6a3550
#
_cell.length_a   1.000
_cell.length_b   1.000
_cell.length_c   1.000
_cell.angle_alpha   90.00
_cell.angle_beta   90.00
_cell.angle_gamma   90.00
#
_symmetry.space_group_name_H-M   'P 1'
#
loop_
_entity.id
_entity.type
_entity.pdbx_description
1 polymer ?
#
loop_
_entity_poly.entity_id
_entity_poly.type
_entity_poly.pdbx_seq_one_letter_code
_entity_poly.pdbx_strand_id
1 'polypeptide(L)'
;MLKLSTMFGLMFLFFVITVTAQQNLKTPQASQLASVSQRVGLTDILVNYHRPAVNNRTVWGGIVPYDQVWRAGANENTTISFSTDVMVETKKVAAGTYGLHMIPTKNIWTVIFSKDNAAWGSFFYNEKNDAVRFTVTPVANDFQEWLSYSFDQLSAKSTTLTLKWEKLSIPIKIEVDVNETVIASMEKELTGIPGFFWQGWNQIALYALTNNYNLEKASGWVEKSININKNLTNLITKSLILESMEKSQEAENIKKEAFALPGVDETQVNTLGYQLMGIGKTDEALEVFEKNTVDHPDSWNVWDSWAEGLLAKGDKVKSKQLYEKALGMAPDNQKDRIKGILTNIK
;
A
#
# COMPACT_ATOMS: atom_id res chain seq x y z
N MET A 1 52.23 -41.56 72.77
CA MET A 1 51.15 -42.17 71.98
C MET A 1 50.68 -41.11 70.99
N LEU A 2 51.17 -41.15 69.75
CA LEU A 2 50.77 -40.24 68.67
C LEU A 2 49.64 -40.91 67.84
N LYS A 3 48.49 -40.25 67.72
CA LYS A 3 47.41 -40.68 66.84
C LYS A 3 47.61 -40.04 65.47
N LEU A 4 47.86 -40.86 64.45
CA LEU A 4 47.93 -40.51 63.04
C LEU A 4 46.51 -40.41 62.47
N SER A 5 46.14 -39.17 62.12
CA SER A 5 44.85 -38.94 61.42
C SER A 5 45.07 -38.95 59.90
N THR A 6 44.54 -39.95 59.22
CA THR A 6 44.53 -40.12 57.75
C THR A 6 43.44 -39.25 57.17
N MET A 7 43.85 -38.20 56.44
CA MET A 7 42.95 -37.35 55.69
C MET A 7 42.79 -37.92 54.28
N PHE A 8 41.61 -38.46 53.94
CA PHE A 8 41.24 -38.93 52.62
C PHE A 8 40.85 -37.71 51.76
N GLY A 9 41.70 -37.34 50.84
CA GLY A 9 41.41 -36.27 49.86
C GLY A 9 40.59 -36.86 48.67
N LEU A 10 39.35 -36.44 48.56
CA LEU A 10 38.48 -36.78 47.42
C LEU A 10 38.86 -35.88 46.26
N MET A 11 39.55 -36.41 45.25
CA MET A 11 39.95 -35.73 44.04
C MET A 11 38.76 -35.78 43.06
N PHE A 12 37.98 -34.69 42.97
CA PHE A 12 36.95 -34.52 41.95
C PHE A 12 37.63 -34.25 40.60
N LEU A 13 37.59 -35.26 39.70
CA LEU A 13 38.01 -35.10 38.31
C LEU A 13 36.89 -34.37 37.58
N PHE A 14 37.05 -33.07 37.29
CA PHE A 14 36.18 -32.34 36.40
C PHE A 14 36.49 -32.77 34.94
N PHE A 15 35.64 -33.60 34.36
CA PHE A 15 35.62 -33.84 32.92
C PHE A 15 35.06 -32.59 32.24
N VAL A 16 35.92 -31.72 31.72
CA VAL A 16 35.53 -30.64 30.83
C VAL A 16 35.23 -31.25 29.49
N ILE A 17 33.93 -31.49 29.19
CA ILE A 17 33.48 -31.86 27.87
C ILE A 17 33.59 -30.58 27.03
N THR A 18 34.66 -30.43 26.26
CA THR A 18 34.75 -29.41 25.20
C THR A 18 33.81 -29.83 24.06
N VAL A 19 32.61 -29.27 24.05
CA VAL A 19 31.74 -29.32 22.87
C VAL A 19 32.40 -28.41 21.82
N THR A 20 33.18 -29.00 20.95
CA THR A 20 33.65 -28.32 19.74
C THR A 20 32.40 -28.12 18.86
N ALA A 21 31.81 -26.92 18.88
CA ALA A 21 30.86 -26.53 17.88
C ALA A 21 31.59 -26.57 16.52
N GLN A 22 31.30 -27.59 15.74
CA GLN A 22 31.87 -27.72 14.39
C GLN A 22 31.29 -26.58 13.55
N GLN A 23 32.03 -25.49 13.40
CA GLN A 23 31.68 -24.40 12.51
C GLN A 23 31.88 -24.91 11.06
N ASN A 24 30.79 -25.34 10.44
CA ASN A 24 30.84 -25.65 9.02
C ASN A 24 31.09 -24.38 8.24
N LEU A 25 32.16 -24.37 7.45
CA LEU A 25 32.46 -23.28 6.53
C LEU A 25 31.31 -23.16 5.51
N LYS A 26 30.93 -21.92 5.21
CA LYS A 26 29.87 -21.66 4.24
C LYS A 26 30.37 -22.02 2.84
N THR A 27 29.65 -22.92 2.18
CA THR A 27 29.85 -23.28 0.77
C THR A 27 28.60 -22.98 -0.04
N PRO A 28 28.69 -22.74 -1.36
CA PRO A 28 27.52 -22.58 -2.20
C PRO A 28 26.59 -23.78 -2.11
N GLN A 29 25.29 -23.53 -1.92
CA GLN A 29 24.27 -24.58 -1.92
C GLN A 29 23.81 -24.87 -3.36
N ALA A 30 23.49 -26.13 -3.65
CA ALA A 30 22.95 -26.52 -4.96
C ALA A 30 21.64 -25.83 -5.30
N SER A 31 20.78 -25.60 -4.29
CA SER A 31 19.56 -24.77 -4.42
C SER A 31 19.83 -23.42 -3.78
N GLN A 32 20.14 -22.42 -4.61
CA GLN A 32 20.51 -21.09 -4.13
C GLN A 32 19.32 -20.34 -3.55
N LEU A 33 19.59 -19.50 -2.53
CA LEU A 33 18.60 -18.60 -1.94
C LEU A 33 18.22 -17.49 -2.94
N ALA A 34 16.95 -17.18 -3.01
CA ALA A 34 16.39 -16.07 -3.77
C ALA A 34 15.29 -15.37 -2.96
N SER A 35 15.04 -14.12 -3.32
CA SER A 35 13.93 -13.34 -2.76
C SER A 35 13.21 -12.60 -3.87
N VAL A 36 11.90 -12.42 -3.70
CA VAL A 36 11.09 -11.56 -4.55
C VAL A 36 10.16 -10.73 -3.67
N SER A 37 9.99 -9.45 -4.00
CA SER A 37 9.10 -8.56 -3.25
C SER A 37 8.22 -7.74 -4.18
N GLN A 38 7.03 -7.39 -3.68
CA GLN A 38 6.08 -6.51 -4.35
C GLN A 38 5.38 -5.64 -3.32
N ARG A 39 5.22 -4.35 -3.61
CA ARG A 39 4.34 -3.46 -2.85
C ARG A 39 3.00 -3.33 -3.55
N VAL A 40 1.90 -3.45 -2.79
CA VAL A 40 0.52 -3.18 -3.23
C VAL A 40 -0.07 -2.16 -2.26
N GLY A 41 -0.42 -0.97 -2.75
CA GLY A 41 -0.75 0.15 -1.86
C GLY A 41 0.41 0.47 -0.91
N LEU A 42 0.19 0.36 0.39
CA LEU A 42 1.24 0.48 1.43
C LEU A 42 1.74 -0.88 1.96
N THR A 43 1.24 -1.98 1.42
CA THR A 43 1.58 -3.33 1.88
C THR A 43 2.79 -3.87 1.14
N ASP A 44 3.85 -4.19 1.87
CA ASP A 44 5.01 -4.92 1.35
C ASP A 44 4.76 -6.43 1.49
N ILE A 45 4.99 -7.15 0.40
CA ILE A 45 4.92 -8.62 0.31
C ILE A 45 6.31 -9.11 -0.06
N LEU A 46 6.87 -10.03 0.72
CA LEU A 46 8.21 -10.59 0.49
C LEU A 46 8.15 -12.11 0.55
N VAL A 47 8.75 -12.77 -0.44
CA VAL A 47 8.95 -14.22 -0.45
C VAL A 47 10.44 -14.52 -0.46
N ASN A 48 10.92 -15.33 0.51
CA ASN A 48 12.28 -15.88 0.53
C ASN A 48 12.20 -17.39 0.31
N TYR A 49 13.02 -17.91 -0.59
CA TYR A 49 12.93 -19.30 -0.99
C TYR A 49 14.25 -19.80 -1.58
N HIS A 50 14.46 -21.13 -1.57
CA HIS A 50 15.57 -21.76 -2.28
C HIS A 50 15.10 -22.37 -3.59
N ARG A 51 15.94 -22.25 -4.62
CA ARG A 51 15.64 -22.59 -6.02
C ARG A 51 16.22 -23.97 -6.40
N PRO A 52 15.47 -25.08 -6.29
CA PRO A 52 15.91 -26.34 -6.88
C PRO A 52 15.79 -26.30 -8.41
N ALA A 53 16.70 -27.03 -9.07
CA ALA A 53 16.66 -27.30 -10.51
C ALA A 53 15.90 -28.60 -10.78
N VAL A 54 15.36 -28.75 -11.98
CA VAL A 54 14.78 -30.01 -12.45
C VAL A 54 15.87 -31.08 -12.61
N ASN A 55 16.99 -30.77 -13.20
CA ASN A 55 18.14 -31.66 -13.42
C ASN A 55 17.72 -33.01 -14.03
N ASN A 56 16.89 -32.99 -15.08
CA ASN A 56 16.36 -34.18 -15.76
C ASN A 56 15.62 -35.17 -14.83
N ARG A 57 15.11 -34.73 -13.68
CA ARG A 57 14.37 -35.58 -12.72
C ARG A 57 12.86 -35.40 -12.91
N THR A 58 12.10 -36.41 -12.53
CA THR A 58 10.65 -36.28 -12.36
C THR A 58 10.39 -35.42 -11.14
N VAL A 59 9.78 -34.25 -11.34
CA VAL A 59 9.47 -33.30 -10.25
C VAL A 59 8.22 -33.76 -9.52
N TRP A 60 7.07 -33.70 -10.18
CA TRP A 60 5.76 -33.95 -9.58
C TRP A 60 5.49 -35.45 -9.48
N GLY A 61 5.23 -35.93 -8.26
CA GLY A 61 5.15 -37.37 -7.95
C GLY A 61 6.52 -38.06 -7.82
N GLY A 62 7.61 -37.35 -8.05
CA GLY A 62 9.00 -37.81 -7.88
C GLY A 62 9.68 -37.14 -6.68
N ILE A 63 10.54 -36.13 -6.95
CA ILE A 63 11.23 -35.39 -5.88
C ILE A 63 10.29 -34.55 -5.02
N VAL A 64 9.11 -34.23 -5.52
CA VAL A 64 7.98 -33.66 -4.77
C VAL A 64 6.84 -34.68 -4.81
N PRO A 65 6.66 -35.51 -3.76
CA PRO A 65 5.61 -36.50 -3.71
C PRO A 65 4.21 -35.84 -3.72
N TYR A 66 3.26 -36.51 -4.37
CA TYR A 66 1.85 -36.10 -4.24
C TYR A 66 1.31 -36.45 -2.84
N ASP A 67 0.28 -35.71 -2.42
CA ASP A 67 -0.45 -35.87 -1.17
C ASP A 67 0.42 -35.71 0.10
N GLN A 68 1.59 -35.10 -0.02
CA GLN A 68 2.50 -34.80 1.10
C GLN A 68 2.80 -33.31 1.21
N VAL A 69 3.01 -32.84 2.45
CA VAL A 69 3.38 -31.45 2.71
C VAL A 69 4.80 -31.18 2.20
N TRP A 70 4.92 -30.23 1.30
CA TRP A 70 6.17 -29.77 0.71
C TRP A 70 6.40 -28.29 1.04
N ARG A 71 7.65 -27.92 1.42
CA ARG A 71 8.05 -26.55 1.76
C ARG A 71 8.05 -25.55 0.60
N ALA A 72 7.45 -25.90 -0.52
CA ALA A 72 7.33 -25.06 -1.71
C ALA A 72 8.67 -24.44 -2.19
N GLY A 73 9.75 -25.20 -2.06
CA GLY A 73 11.13 -24.83 -2.37
C GLY A 73 12.11 -25.95 -1.98
N ALA A 74 13.31 -25.56 -1.55
CA ALA A 74 14.36 -26.46 -1.08
C ALA A 74 15.01 -25.91 0.21
N ASN A 75 15.84 -26.73 0.88
CA ASN A 75 16.59 -26.39 2.08
C ASN A 75 15.66 -25.93 3.24
N GLU A 76 15.84 -24.72 3.75
CA GLU A 76 15.03 -24.10 4.79
C GLU A 76 13.58 -23.83 4.31
N ASN A 77 12.69 -23.46 5.21
CA ASN A 77 11.34 -23.09 4.83
C ASN A 77 11.35 -21.96 3.78
N THR A 78 10.51 -22.10 2.77
CA THR A 78 10.04 -20.95 1.99
C THR A 78 9.18 -20.09 2.91
N THR A 79 9.40 -18.79 2.95
CA THR A 79 8.63 -17.87 3.77
C THR A 79 7.94 -16.83 2.93
N ILE A 80 6.74 -16.44 3.37
CA ILE A 80 6.01 -15.28 2.86
C ILE A 80 5.73 -14.30 3.99
N SER A 81 5.99 -13.01 3.77
CA SER A 81 5.77 -11.96 4.76
C SER A 81 4.84 -10.89 4.21
N PHE A 82 3.97 -10.38 5.07
CA PHE A 82 3.06 -9.26 4.79
C PHE A 82 3.24 -8.17 5.84
N SER A 83 3.43 -6.92 5.41
CA SER A 83 3.59 -5.78 6.34
C SER A 83 2.27 -5.30 6.95
N THR A 84 1.13 -5.65 6.34
CA THR A 84 -0.22 -5.37 6.83
C THR A 84 -1.12 -6.60 6.59
N ASP A 85 -2.34 -6.60 7.12
CA ASP A 85 -3.34 -7.63 6.84
C ASP A 85 -3.66 -7.68 5.34
N VAL A 86 -3.86 -8.89 4.82
CA VAL A 86 -4.19 -9.13 3.41
C VAL A 86 -5.33 -10.14 3.28
N MET A 87 -5.94 -10.18 2.10
CA MET A 87 -6.79 -11.29 1.67
C MET A 87 -5.98 -12.16 0.71
N VAL A 88 -5.84 -13.44 1.01
CA VAL A 88 -5.22 -14.43 0.11
C VAL A 88 -6.30 -15.38 -0.36
N GLU A 89 -6.53 -15.42 -1.67
CA GLU A 89 -7.74 -15.99 -2.26
C GLU A 89 -8.99 -15.38 -1.61
N THR A 90 -9.67 -16.10 -0.74
CA THR A 90 -10.86 -15.61 -0.01
C THR A 90 -10.64 -15.59 1.51
N LYS A 91 -9.39 -15.74 1.96
CA LYS A 91 -9.04 -15.89 3.38
C LYS A 91 -8.30 -14.66 3.89
N LYS A 92 -8.73 -14.12 5.03
CA LYS A 92 -7.98 -13.06 5.72
C LYS A 92 -6.72 -13.65 6.35
N VAL A 93 -5.58 -12.98 6.13
CA VAL A 93 -4.27 -13.31 6.69
C VAL A 93 -3.73 -12.06 7.37
N ALA A 94 -3.39 -12.17 8.64
CA ALA A 94 -2.84 -11.06 9.41
C ALA A 94 -1.42 -10.70 8.93
N ALA A 95 -0.98 -9.49 9.22
CA ALA A 95 0.41 -9.08 9.04
C ALA A 95 1.36 -10.05 9.78
N GLY A 96 2.48 -10.38 9.17
CA GLY A 96 3.44 -11.31 9.75
C GLY A 96 4.24 -12.08 8.72
N THR A 97 5.07 -13.00 9.20
CA THR A 97 5.87 -13.93 8.39
C THR A 97 5.39 -15.34 8.61
N TYR A 98 5.18 -16.08 7.54
CA TYR A 98 4.64 -17.43 7.53
C TYR A 98 5.54 -18.39 6.75
N GLY A 99 5.65 -19.63 7.20
CA GLY A 99 6.17 -20.73 6.39
C GLY A 99 5.18 -21.07 5.27
N LEU A 100 5.64 -21.04 4.04
CA LEU A 100 4.82 -21.39 2.86
C LEU A 100 5.01 -22.86 2.53
N HIS A 101 3.94 -23.63 2.67
CA HIS A 101 3.92 -25.04 2.31
C HIS A 101 2.83 -25.31 1.28
N MET A 102 2.97 -26.41 0.53
CA MET A 102 1.96 -26.86 -0.42
C MET A 102 1.79 -28.38 -0.29
N ILE A 103 0.58 -28.86 -0.58
CA ILE A 103 0.29 -30.29 -0.78
C ILE A 103 -0.10 -30.45 -2.25
N PRO A 104 0.82 -30.90 -3.11
CA PRO A 104 0.52 -31.14 -4.51
C PRO A 104 -0.40 -32.34 -4.68
N THR A 105 -1.34 -32.23 -5.61
CA THR A 105 -2.07 -33.36 -6.18
C THR A 105 -2.06 -33.24 -7.70
N LYS A 106 -2.72 -34.14 -8.41
CA LYS A 106 -2.79 -34.08 -9.88
C LYS A 106 -3.59 -32.88 -10.39
N ASN A 107 -4.59 -32.41 -9.63
CA ASN A 107 -5.59 -31.46 -10.13
C ASN A 107 -5.71 -30.18 -9.29
N ILE A 108 -5.69 -30.28 -7.97
CA ILE A 108 -5.91 -29.16 -7.05
C ILE A 108 -4.85 -29.23 -5.96
N TRP A 109 -4.16 -28.13 -5.71
CA TRP A 109 -3.15 -28.06 -4.66
C TRP A 109 -3.69 -27.34 -3.43
N THR A 110 -3.32 -27.85 -2.26
CA THR A 110 -3.54 -27.10 -1.01
C THR A 110 -2.32 -26.23 -0.75
N VAL A 111 -2.53 -24.92 -0.54
CA VAL A 111 -1.51 -23.97 -0.10
C VAL A 111 -1.73 -23.71 1.38
N ILE A 112 -0.65 -23.65 2.14
CA ILE A 112 -0.64 -23.51 3.59
C ILE A 112 0.31 -22.38 3.98
N PHE A 113 -0.17 -21.45 4.81
CA PHE A 113 0.68 -20.52 5.52
C PHE A 113 0.72 -20.95 6.98
N SER A 114 1.90 -21.38 7.44
CA SER A 114 2.14 -21.83 8.81
C SER A 114 2.77 -20.73 9.64
N LYS A 115 2.43 -20.65 10.92
CA LYS A 115 3.10 -19.78 11.89
C LYS A 115 4.53 -20.22 12.15
N ASP A 116 4.85 -21.52 11.90
CA ASP A 116 6.22 -22.03 11.94
C ASP A 116 6.92 -21.65 10.63
N ASN A 117 7.86 -20.72 10.70
CA ASN A 117 8.52 -20.13 9.52
C ASN A 117 10.06 -20.25 9.53
N ALA A 118 10.64 -20.91 10.53
CA ALA A 118 12.09 -21.01 10.71
C ALA A 118 12.61 -22.48 10.70
N ALA A 119 11.75 -23.46 10.33
CA ALA A 119 12.11 -24.86 10.34
C ALA A 119 12.91 -25.26 9.08
N TRP A 120 13.61 -26.37 9.16
CA TRP A 120 14.23 -27.01 8.00
C TRP A 120 13.21 -27.91 7.28
N GLY A 121 12.91 -27.58 6.03
CA GLY A 121 11.98 -28.38 5.22
C GLY A 121 10.56 -28.38 5.78
N SER A 122 9.84 -29.49 5.62
CA SER A 122 8.52 -29.71 6.21
C SER A 122 8.55 -30.86 7.25
N PHE A 123 9.73 -31.24 7.73
CA PHE A 123 9.88 -32.37 8.64
C PHE A 123 9.22 -32.13 10.01
N PHE A 124 9.18 -30.88 10.45
CA PHE A 124 8.60 -30.43 11.71
C PHE A 124 7.23 -29.78 11.54
N TYR A 125 6.66 -29.85 10.32
CA TYR A 125 5.37 -29.27 10.03
C TYR A 125 4.28 -29.82 10.96
N ASN A 126 3.48 -28.94 11.52
CA ASN A 126 2.34 -29.27 12.37
C ASN A 126 1.11 -28.46 11.93
N GLU A 127 0.06 -29.15 11.51
CA GLU A 127 -1.19 -28.54 11.04
C GLU A 127 -1.86 -27.62 12.08
N LYS A 128 -1.64 -27.85 13.37
CA LYS A 128 -2.16 -26.98 14.44
C LYS A 128 -1.60 -25.55 14.40
N ASN A 129 -0.45 -25.36 13.73
CA ASN A 129 0.21 -24.07 13.58
C ASN A 129 -0.14 -23.38 12.25
N ASP A 130 -1.08 -23.93 11.49
CA ASP A 130 -1.56 -23.27 10.27
C ASP A 130 -2.29 -21.98 10.62
N ALA A 131 -1.89 -20.90 9.97
CA ALA A 131 -2.60 -19.65 10.00
C ALA A 131 -3.77 -19.68 9.01
N VAL A 132 -3.54 -20.27 7.82
CA VAL A 132 -4.55 -20.40 6.78
C VAL A 132 -4.23 -21.56 5.84
N ARG A 133 -5.27 -22.19 5.32
CA ARG A 133 -5.25 -23.15 4.21
C ARG A 133 -6.27 -22.78 3.16
N PHE A 134 -5.90 -22.91 1.91
CA PHE A 134 -6.78 -22.72 0.76
C PHE A 134 -6.34 -23.61 -0.41
N THR A 135 -7.15 -23.70 -1.42
CA THR A 135 -6.84 -24.50 -2.60
C THR A 135 -6.64 -23.62 -3.83
N VAL A 136 -5.71 -24.05 -4.70
CA VAL A 136 -5.44 -23.42 -5.99
C VAL A 136 -5.37 -24.49 -7.07
N THR A 137 -5.67 -24.12 -8.32
CA THR A 137 -5.54 -25.00 -9.47
C THR A 137 -4.23 -24.71 -10.17
N PRO A 138 -3.31 -25.69 -10.28
CA PRO A 138 -2.13 -25.56 -11.11
C PRO A 138 -2.48 -25.27 -12.57
N VAL A 139 -1.68 -24.46 -13.22
CA VAL A 139 -1.84 -24.08 -14.65
C VAL A 139 -0.61 -24.55 -15.41
N ALA A 140 -0.78 -24.99 -16.64
CA ALA A 140 0.33 -25.34 -17.52
C ALA A 140 1.22 -24.12 -17.76
N ASN A 141 2.52 -24.34 -17.78
CA ASN A 141 3.53 -23.31 -18.00
C ASN A 141 4.60 -23.82 -18.97
N ASP A 142 5.30 -22.92 -19.64
CA ASP A 142 6.52 -23.27 -20.36
C ASP A 142 7.56 -23.87 -19.41
N PHE A 143 8.42 -24.74 -19.95
CA PHE A 143 9.39 -25.42 -19.12
C PHE A 143 10.31 -24.44 -18.36
N GLN A 144 10.34 -24.60 -17.04
CA GLN A 144 11.12 -23.80 -16.11
C GLN A 144 12.12 -24.71 -15.37
N GLU A 145 13.41 -24.61 -15.69
CA GLU A 145 14.45 -25.45 -15.07
C GLU A 145 14.60 -25.17 -13.58
N TRP A 146 14.69 -23.89 -13.19
CA TRP A 146 14.86 -23.47 -11.79
C TRP A 146 13.54 -22.99 -11.20
N LEU A 147 13.13 -23.54 -10.06
CA LEU A 147 11.97 -23.02 -9.33
C LEU A 147 12.10 -21.51 -9.15
N SER A 148 11.03 -20.78 -9.42
CA SER A 148 10.96 -19.35 -9.22
C SER A 148 9.61 -18.91 -8.68
N TYR A 149 9.61 -17.80 -7.97
CA TYR A 149 8.43 -17.02 -7.65
C TYR A 149 8.46 -15.71 -8.43
N SER A 150 7.30 -15.24 -8.85
CA SER A 150 7.08 -13.92 -9.46
C SER A 150 5.80 -13.31 -8.95
N PHE A 151 5.70 -11.98 -9.00
CA PHE A 151 4.45 -11.27 -8.81
C PHE A 151 3.93 -10.84 -10.18
N ASP A 152 2.76 -11.37 -10.53
CA ASP A 152 2.10 -11.15 -11.82
C ASP A 152 0.77 -10.41 -11.61
N GLN A 153 0.12 -9.93 -12.68
CA GLN A 153 -1.22 -9.31 -12.66
C GLN A 153 -1.37 -8.19 -11.61
N LEU A 154 -0.38 -7.30 -11.54
CA LEU A 154 -0.38 -6.18 -10.60
C LEU A 154 -1.53 -5.21 -10.90
N SER A 155 -2.26 -4.83 -9.86
CA SER A 155 -3.26 -3.75 -9.87
C SER A 155 -3.05 -2.81 -8.69
N ALA A 156 -3.88 -1.77 -8.57
CA ALA A 156 -3.85 -0.86 -7.43
C ALA A 156 -4.14 -1.53 -6.08
N LYS A 157 -4.85 -2.69 -6.09
CA LYS A 157 -5.34 -3.37 -4.88
C LYS A 157 -4.94 -4.83 -4.78
N SER A 158 -4.26 -5.39 -5.79
CA SER A 158 -3.96 -6.83 -5.81
C SER A 158 -2.74 -7.16 -6.65
N THR A 159 -2.21 -8.36 -6.40
CA THR A 159 -1.22 -9.03 -7.24
C THR A 159 -1.43 -10.53 -7.17
N THR A 160 -0.81 -11.27 -8.09
CA THR A 160 -0.78 -12.73 -8.05
C THR A 160 0.65 -13.20 -7.80
N LEU A 161 0.90 -13.84 -6.67
CA LEU A 161 2.14 -14.57 -6.44
C LEU A 161 2.08 -15.89 -7.20
N THR A 162 3.03 -16.12 -8.10
CA THR A 162 3.08 -17.33 -8.93
C THR A 162 4.36 -18.09 -8.69
N LEU A 163 4.26 -19.35 -8.19
CA LEU A 163 5.35 -20.30 -8.23
C LEU A 163 5.40 -20.92 -9.63
N LYS A 164 6.59 -20.97 -10.25
CA LYS A 164 6.82 -21.62 -11.56
C LYS A 164 7.96 -22.62 -11.45
N TRP A 165 7.70 -23.85 -11.86
CA TRP A 165 8.73 -24.91 -11.90
C TRP A 165 8.31 -26.06 -12.81
N GLU A 166 9.27 -26.61 -13.56
CA GLU A 166 9.02 -27.63 -14.58
C GLU A 166 7.98 -27.12 -15.59
N LYS A 167 6.83 -27.73 -15.73
CA LYS A 167 5.75 -27.31 -16.64
C LYS A 167 4.49 -26.83 -15.91
N LEU A 168 4.59 -26.50 -14.62
CA LEU A 168 3.48 -26.00 -13.83
C LEU A 168 3.75 -24.62 -13.26
N SER A 169 2.71 -23.82 -13.20
CA SER A 169 2.61 -22.60 -12.43
C SER A 169 1.47 -22.68 -11.43
N ILE A 170 1.70 -22.14 -10.24
CA ILE A 170 0.76 -22.16 -9.11
C ILE A 170 0.45 -20.72 -8.75
N PRO A 171 -0.63 -20.16 -9.30
CA PRO A 171 -1.02 -18.78 -9.00
C PRO A 171 -1.73 -18.69 -7.65
N ILE A 172 -1.42 -17.66 -6.87
CA ILE A 172 -2.02 -17.34 -5.56
C ILE A 172 -2.39 -15.88 -5.60
N LYS A 173 -3.68 -15.56 -5.57
CA LYS A 173 -4.17 -14.19 -5.58
C LYS A 173 -4.01 -13.55 -4.19
N ILE A 174 -3.47 -12.34 -4.15
CA ILE A 174 -3.30 -11.54 -2.94
C ILE A 174 -3.96 -10.19 -3.16
N GLU A 175 -4.88 -9.82 -2.27
CA GLU A 175 -5.61 -8.55 -2.30
C GLU A 175 -5.37 -7.76 -1.02
N VAL A 176 -5.32 -6.44 -1.15
CA VAL A 176 -5.10 -5.51 -0.05
C VAL A 176 -6.28 -4.55 0.03
N ASP A 177 -6.83 -4.36 1.22
CA ASP A 177 -7.71 -3.22 1.47
C ASP A 177 -6.85 -1.96 1.60
N VAL A 178 -6.63 -1.30 0.45
CA VAL A 178 -5.75 -0.14 0.38
C VAL A 178 -6.30 1.02 1.20
N ASN A 179 -7.61 1.21 1.22
CA ASN A 179 -8.21 2.31 1.98
C ASN A 179 -8.02 2.09 3.49
N GLU A 180 -8.28 0.90 3.99
CA GLU A 180 -8.06 0.57 5.40
C GLU A 180 -6.58 0.71 5.78
N THR A 181 -5.65 0.20 4.95
CA THR A 181 -4.21 0.28 5.24
C THR A 181 -3.69 1.72 5.24
N VAL A 182 -4.14 2.56 4.30
CA VAL A 182 -3.75 3.97 4.24
C VAL A 182 -4.32 4.75 5.43
N ILE A 183 -5.59 4.57 5.75
CA ILE A 183 -6.21 5.23 6.91
C ILE A 183 -5.52 4.81 8.21
N ALA A 184 -5.27 3.52 8.41
CA ALA A 184 -4.56 3.04 9.60
C ALA A 184 -3.14 3.62 9.71
N SER A 185 -2.42 3.75 8.59
CA SER A 185 -1.11 4.42 8.55
C SER A 185 -1.21 5.89 8.93
N MET A 186 -2.15 6.63 8.33
CA MET A 186 -2.38 8.05 8.63
C MET A 186 -2.79 8.26 10.10
N GLU A 187 -3.72 7.45 10.63
CA GLU A 187 -4.12 7.52 12.04
C GLU A 187 -2.92 7.33 12.98
N LYS A 188 -2.02 6.39 12.64
CA LYS A 188 -0.77 6.18 13.37
C LYS A 188 0.17 7.38 13.29
N GLU A 189 0.36 7.95 12.11
CA GLU A 189 1.21 9.13 11.91
C GLU A 189 0.68 10.36 12.66
N LEU A 190 -0.65 10.52 12.75
CA LEU A 190 -1.32 11.58 13.51
C LEU A 190 -1.14 11.47 15.04
N THR A 191 -0.59 10.38 15.56
CA THR A 191 -0.14 10.32 16.96
C THR A 191 1.22 11.02 17.19
N GLY A 192 1.92 11.39 16.11
CA GLY A 192 3.18 12.11 16.10
C GLY A 192 3.01 13.60 15.75
N ILE A 193 4.08 14.19 15.19
CA ILE A 193 4.14 15.63 14.85
C ILE A 193 2.98 16.09 13.96
N PRO A 194 2.57 15.35 12.90
CA PRO A 194 1.46 15.79 12.03
C PRO A 194 0.15 16.04 12.77
N GLY A 195 -0.09 15.35 13.90
CA GLY A 195 -1.31 15.48 14.67
C GLY A 195 -1.44 16.81 15.45
N PHE A 196 -0.36 17.60 15.59
CA PHE A 196 -0.41 18.94 16.16
C PHE A 196 -0.84 20.00 15.18
N PHE A 197 -0.93 19.69 13.88
CA PHE A 197 -1.24 20.62 12.82
C PHE A 197 -2.54 20.26 12.13
N TRP A 198 -3.31 21.27 11.74
CA TRP A 198 -4.60 21.10 11.09
C TRP A 198 -4.49 20.33 9.73
N GLN A 199 -3.36 20.49 9.04
CA GLN A 199 -3.11 19.89 7.73
C GLN A 199 -3.19 18.36 7.77
N GLY A 200 -2.59 17.72 8.79
CA GLY A 200 -2.63 16.27 8.93
C GLY A 200 -4.05 15.73 9.06
N TRP A 201 -4.85 16.36 9.91
CA TRP A 201 -6.26 16.00 10.11
C TRP A 201 -7.13 16.28 8.88
N ASN A 202 -6.84 17.36 8.16
CA ASN A 202 -7.55 17.65 6.90
C ASN A 202 -7.16 16.65 5.81
N GLN A 203 -5.90 16.24 5.74
CA GLN A 203 -5.42 15.28 4.74
C GLN A 203 -6.08 13.91 4.88
N ILE A 204 -6.21 13.35 6.09
CA ILE A 204 -6.89 12.07 6.30
C ILE A 204 -8.39 12.18 5.98
N ALA A 205 -9.04 13.31 6.35
CA ALA A 205 -10.44 13.55 6.02
C ALA A 205 -10.65 13.64 4.50
N LEU A 206 -9.76 14.33 3.80
CA LEU A 206 -9.80 14.48 2.35
C LEU A 206 -9.55 13.15 1.63
N TYR A 207 -8.59 12.34 2.12
CA TYR A 207 -8.37 11.00 1.58
C TYR A 207 -9.63 10.13 1.70
N ALA A 208 -10.27 10.14 2.86
CA ALA A 208 -11.49 9.38 3.08
C ALA A 208 -12.65 9.87 2.17
N LEU A 209 -12.80 11.17 2.00
CA LEU A 209 -13.76 11.78 1.08
C LEU A 209 -13.53 11.32 -0.37
N THR A 210 -12.31 11.45 -0.87
CA THR A 210 -11.99 11.15 -2.29
C THR A 210 -12.12 9.68 -2.63
N ASN A 211 -11.96 8.80 -1.64
CA ASN A 211 -12.11 7.36 -1.81
C ASN A 211 -13.49 6.84 -1.37
N ASN A 212 -14.41 7.72 -1.02
CA ASN A 212 -15.72 7.39 -0.47
C ASN A 212 -15.66 6.34 0.65
N TYR A 213 -14.72 6.56 1.58
CA TYR A 213 -14.40 5.61 2.64
C TYR A 213 -14.71 6.20 4.01
N ASN A 214 -15.66 5.61 4.74
CA ASN A 214 -16.03 5.96 6.11
C ASN A 214 -16.21 7.49 6.35
N LEU A 215 -17.19 8.09 5.67
CA LEU A 215 -17.48 9.53 5.75
C LEU A 215 -17.80 10.03 7.16
N GLU A 216 -18.33 9.18 8.03
CA GLU A 216 -18.55 9.50 9.46
C GLU A 216 -17.22 9.79 10.17
N LYS A 217 -16.20 8.94 10.00
CA LYS A 217 -14.87 9.21 10.53
C LYS A 217 -14.25 10.47 9.88
N ALA A 218 -14.41 10.63 8.56
CA ALA A 218 -13.93 11.81 7.85
C ALA A 218 -14.47 13.12 8.46
N SER A 219 -15.76 13.15 8.80
CA SER A 219 -16.37 14.27 9.52
C SER A 219 -15.68 14.54 10.86
N GLY A 220 -15.37 13.49 11.63
CA GLY A 220 -14.65 13.63 12.90
C GLY A 220 -13.23 14.17 12.74
N TRP A 221 -12.51 13.75 11.69
CA TRP A 221 -11.13 14.24 11.43
C TRP A 221 -11.13 15.69 10.95
N VAL A 222 -12.03 16.08 10.06
CA VAL A 222 -12.08 17.48 9.61
C VAL A 222 -12.49 18.43 10.75
N GLU A 223 -13.33 18.00 11.69
CA GLU A 223 -13.63 18.78 12.91
C GLU A 223 -12.38 19.00 13.77
N LYS A 224 -11.53 17.97 13.94
CA LYS A 224 -10.24 18.14 14.63
C LYS A 224 -9.35 19.16 13.91
N SER A 225 -9.29 19.11 12.58
CA SER A 225 -8.58 20.10 11.77
C SER A 225 -9.08 21.52 12.04
N ILE A 226 -10.40 21.73 12.01
CA ILE A 226 -11.05 23.01 12.24
C ILE A 226 -10.77 23.52 13.66
N ASN A 227 -10.83 22.65 14.66
CA ASN A 227 -10.56 23.01 16.06
C ASN A 227 -9.11 23.46 16.30
N ILE A 228 -8.14 22.95 15.54
CA ILE A 228 -6.75 23.38 15.62
C ILE A 228 -6.58 24.75 14.94
N ASN A 229 -7.06 24.91 13.73
CA ASN A 229 -7.02 26.16 12.98
C ASN A 229 -8.09 26.19 11.91
N LYS A 230 -9.17 26.92 12.18
CA LYS A 230 -10.28 27.13 11.24
C LYS A 230 -9.81 27.96 10.05
N ASN A 231 -9.95 27.45 8.84
CA ASN A 231 -9.54 28.10 7.61
C ASN A 231 -10.40 27.69 6.41
N LEU A 232 -10.22 28.38 5.27
CA LEU A 232 -10.96 28.12 4.03
C LEU A 232 -10.89 26.64 3.63
N THR A 233 -9.70 26.05 3.62
CA THR A 233 -9.46 24.68 3.12
C THR A 233 -10.23 23.64 3.92
N ASN A 234 -10.15 23.66 5.26
CA ASN A 234 -10.82 22.63 6.07
C ASN A 234 -12.32 22.82 6.17
N LEU A 235 -12.83 24.06 6.08
CA LEU A 235 -14.27 24.28 5.97
C LEU A 235 -14.83 23.78 4.64
N ILE A 236 -14.12 23.99 3.53
CA ILE A 236 -14.55 23.43 2.24
C ILE A 236 -14.47 21.91 2.26
N THR A 237 -13.41 21.29 2.85
CA THR A 237 -13.37 19.85 3.03
C THR A 237 -14.58 19.35 3.83
N LYS A 238 -14.97 20.04 4.91
CA LYS A 238 -16.18 19.72 5.69
C LYS A 238 -17.45 19.85 4.86
N SER A 239 -17.60 20.91 4.08
CA SER A 239 -18.75 21.09 3.19
C SER A 239 -18.88 19.92 2.21
N LEU A 240 -17.80 19.51 1.56
CA LEU A 240 -17.79 18.39 0.61
C LEU A 240 -18.11 17.03 1.27
N ILE A 241 -17.64 16.81 2.50
CA ILE A 241 -18.00 15.62 3.29
C ILE A 241 -19.51 15.63 3.59
N LEU A 242 -20.06 16.75 4.03
CA LEU A 242 -21.50 16.89 4.32
C LEU A 242 -22.33 16.66 3.06
N GLU A 243 -21.90 17.17 1.91
CA GLU A 243 -22.57 16.96 0.62
C GLU A 243 -22.57 15.48 0.24
N SER A 244 -21.44 14.80 0.41
CA SER A 244 -21.32 13.36 0.17
C SER A 244 -22.14 12.51 1.17
N MET A 245 -22.52 13.09 2.32
CA MET A 245 -23.45 12.51 3.31
C MET A 245 -24.91 12.91 3.07
N GLU A 246 -25.23 13.53 1.92
CA GLU A 246 -26.58 14.03 1.55
C GLU A 246 -27.12 15.14 2.48
N LYS A 247 -26.23 15.88 3.19
CA LYS A 247 -26.58 16.99 4.08
C LYS A 247 -26.38 18.34 3.38
N SER A 248 -27.00 18.53 2.21
CA SER A 248 -26.74 19.66 1.31
C SER A 248 -26.97 21.03 1.94
N GLN A 249 -28.00 21.20 2.81
CA GLN A 249 -28.25 22.48 3.46
C GLN A 249 -27.14 22.86 4.46
N GLU A 250 -26.63 21.88 5.21
CA GLU A 250 -25.50 22.09 6.14
C GLU A 250 -24.22 22.38 5.36
N ALA A 251 -23.98 21.64 4.26
CA ALA A 251 -22.85 21.83 3.37
C ALA A 251 -22.79 23.27 2.82
N GLU A 252 -23.91 23.77 2.32
CA GLU A 252 -24.01 25.13 1.77
C GLU A 252 -23.76 26.22 2.86
N ASN A 253 -24.24 26.01 4.06
CA ASN A 253 -23.99 26.94 5.17
C ASN A 253 -22.49 26.99 5.53
N ILE A 254 -21.82 25.83 5.60
CA ILE A 254 -20.36 25.75 5.85
C ILE A 254 -19.58 26.38 4.70
N LYS A 255 -19.99 26.18 3.45
CA LYS A 255 -19.36 26.79 2.28
C LYS A 255 -19.44 28.32 2.32
N LYS A 256 -20.59 28.88 2.67
CA LYS A 256 -20.77 30.34 2.89
C LYS A 256 -19.87 30.85 4.02
N GLU A 257 -19.82 30.13 5.14
CA GLU A 257 -18.93 30.47 6.24
C GLU A 257 -17.46 30.49 5.81
N ALA A 258 -17.03 29.49 5.02
CA ALA A 258 -15.65 29.36 4.53
C ALA A 258 -15.20 30.60 3.75
N PHE A 259 -16.02 31.08 2.82
CA PHE A 259 -15.71 32.27 2.01
C PHE A 259 -15.89 33.59 2.74
N ALA A 260 -16.61 33.61 3.87
CA ALA A 260 -16.79 34.78 4.71
C ALA A 260 -15.68 34.95 5.78
N LEU A 261 -14.73 34.04 5.86
CA LEU A 261 -13.63 34.12 6.83
C LEU A 261 -12.79 35.38 6.59
N PRO A 262 -12.38 36.11 7.63
CA PRO A 262 -11.45 37.22 7.51
C PRO A 262 -10.11 36.76 6.93
N GLY A 263 -9.56 37.54 5.96
CA GLY A 263 -8.25 37.29 5.36
C GLY A 263 -8.23 36.25 4.26
N VAL A 264 -9.40 35.73 3.83
CA VAL A 264 -9.48 34.93 2.60
C VAL A 264 -9.26 35.86 1.41
N ASP A 265 -8.21 35.59 0.64
CA ASP A 265 -7.80 36.39 -0.52
C ASP A 265 -7.84 35.55 -1.82
N GLU A 266 -7.64 36.23 -2.94
CA GLU A 266 -7.56 35.65 -4.28
C GLU A 266 -6.65 34.43 -4.35
N THR A 267 -5.46 34.53 -3.76
CA THR A 267 -4.43 33.46 -3.84
C THR A 267 -4.86 32.20 -3.09
N GLN A 268 -5.49 32.35 -1.93
CA GLN A 268 -5.99 31.22 -1.13
C GLN A 268 -7.14 30.52 -1.85
N VAL A 269 -8.07 31.28 -2.44
CA VAL A 269 -9.18 30.72 -3.22
C VAL A 269 -8.66 30.02 -4.46
N ASN A 270 -7.70 30.63 -5.16
CA ASN A 270 -7.07 30.03 -6.33
C ASN A 270 -6.34 28.72 -6.00
N THR A 271 -5.58 28.71 -4.91
CA THR A 271 -4.88 27.51 -4.43
C THR A 271 -5.85 26.39 -4.09
N LEU A 272 -6.98 26.70 -3.44
CA LEU A 272 -8.03 25.74 -3.16
C LEU A 272 -8.60 25.14 -4.45
N GLY A 273 -8.88 25.95 -5.47
CA GLY A 273 -9.35 25.48 -6.78
C GLY A 273 -8.41 24.43 -7.39
N TYR A 274 -7.10 24.69 -7.40
CA TYR A 274 -6.11 23.73 -7.89
C TYR A 274 -5.99 22.48 -7.02
N GLN A 275 -6.14 22.59 -5.69
CA GLN A 275 -6.18 21.42 -4.81
C GLN A 275 -7.37 20.53 -5.13
N LEU A 276 -8.55 21.09 -5.36
CA LEU A 276 -9.75 20.35 -5.74
C LEU A 276 -9.56 19.66 -7.11
N MET A 277 -8.99 20.36 -8.10
CA MET A 277 -8.64 19.72 -9.39
C MET A 277 -7.69 18.54 -9.20
N GLY A 278 -6.66 18.70 -8.38
CA GLY A 278 -5.64 17.67 -8.13
C GLY A 278 -6.20 16.37 -7.52
N ILE A 279 -7.33 16.45 -6.82
CA ILE A 279 -8.04 15.30 -6.25
C ILE A 279 -9.23 14.83 -7.10
N GLY A 280 -9.38 15.34 -8.34
CA GLY A 280 -10.43 14.97 -9.27
C GLY A 280 -11.80 15.62 -9.02
N LYS A 281 -11.88 16.58 -8.10
CA LYS A 281 -13.08 17.37 -7.79
C LYS A 281 -13.16 18.60 -8.73
N THR A 282 -13.23 18.33 -10.03
CA THR A 282 -13.14 19.37 -11.07
C THR A 282 -14.34 20.31 -11.07
N ASP A 283 -15.54 19.81 -10.81
CA ASP A 283 -16.75 20.64 -10.81
C ASP A 283 -16.75 21.63 -9.65
N GLU A 284 -16.37 21.15 -8.46
CA GLU A 284 -16.22 21.97 -7.27
C GLU A 284 -15.07 22.98 -7.42
N ALA A 285 -13.98 22.60 -8.11
CA ALA A 285 -12.91 23.53 -8.43
C ALA A 285 -13.39 24.66 -9.34
N LEU A 286 -14.22 24.36 -10.34
CA LEU A 286 -14.78 25.37 -11.26
C LEU A 286 -15.69 26.35 -10.52
N GLU A 287 -16.49 25.92 -9.57
CA GLU A 287 -17.30 26.82 -8.72
C GLU A 287 -16.41 27.76 -7.90
N VAL A 288 -15.32 27.25 -7.34
CA VAL A 288 -14.33 28.04 -6.58
C VAL A 288 -13.65 29.06 -7.47
N PHE A 289 -13.21 28.69 -8.67
CA PHE A 289 -12.59 29.61 -9.62
C PHE A 289 -13.60 30.67 -10.13
N GLU A 290 -14.83 30.26 -10.44
CA GLU A 290 -15.88 31.20 -10.86
C GLU A 290 -16.15 32.24 -9.76
N LYS A 291 -16.30 31.79 -8.51
CA LYS A 291 -16.45 32.71 -7.37
C LYS A 291 -15.27 33.66 -7.25
N ASN A 292 -14.04 33.19 -7.43
CA ASN A 292 -12.85 34.03 -7.37
C ASN A 292 -12.87 35.14 -8.44
N THR A 293 -13.43 34.85 -9.62
CA THR A 293 -13.57 35.87 -10.67
C THR A 293 -14.64 36.94 -10.34
N VAL A 294 -15.65 36.58 -9.54
CA VAL A 294 -16.67 37.50 -9.04
C VAL A 294 -16.10 38.42 -7.97
N ASP A 295 -15.30 37.87 -7.06
CA ASP A 295 -14.73 38.60 -5.94
C ASP A 295 -13.53 39.49 -6.36
N HIS A 296 -12.78 39.04 -7.40
CA HIS A 296 -11.54 39.71 -7.90
C HIS A 296 -11.55 39.93 -9.43
N PRO A 297 -12.57 40.62 -9.98
CA PRO A 297 -12.79 40.72 -11.43
C PRO A 297 -11.64 41.38 -12.20
N ASP A 298 -10.83 42.18 -11.51
CA ASP A 298 -9.72 42.94 -12.09
C ASP A 298 -8.39 42.18 -12.11
N SER A 299 -8.35 40.98 -11.54
CA SER A 299 -7.17 40.12 -11.57
C SER A 299 -7.18 39.21 -12.81
N TRP A 300 -6.14 39.30 -13.64
CA TRP A 300 -5.95 38.43 -14.79
C TRP A 300 -5.85 36.95 -14.39
N ASN A 301 -5.25 36.70 -13.23
CA ASN A 301 -4.92 35.35 -12.74
C ASN A 301 -6.18 34.51 -12.43
N VAL A 302 -7.23 35.11 -11.92
CA VAL A 302 -8.47 34.40 -11.62
C VAL A 302 -9.18 33.93 -12.90
N TRP A 303 -9.13 34.73 -13.98
CA TRP A 303 -9.68 34.35 -15.28
C TRP A 303 -8.84 33.26 -15.96
N ASP A 304 -7.52 33.35 -15.84
CA ASP A 304 -6.58 32.32 -16.32
C ASP A 304 -6.81 30.98 -15.64
N SER A 305 -6.93 30.98 -14.33
CA SER A 305 -7.15 29.74 -13.56
C SER A 305 -8.52 29.11 -13.85
N TRP A 306 -9.57 29.91 -13.99
CA TRP A 306 -10.88 29.39 -14.38
C TRP A 306 -10.86 28.84 -15.81
N ALA A 307 -10.18 29.50 -16.73
CA ALA A 307 -9.98 29.02 -18.09
C ALA A 307 -9.26 27.67 -18.13
N GLU A 308 -8.22 27.50 -17.30
CA GLU A 308 -7.47 26.26 -17.18
C GLU A 308 -8.34 25.11 -16.64
N GLY A 309 -9.13 25.37 -15.60
CA GLY A 309 -10.09 24.40 -15.07
C GLY A 309 -11.11 23.94 -16.10
N LEU A 310 -11.68 24.86 -16.87
CA LEU A 310 -12.61 24.57 -17.96
C LEU A 310 -11.96 23.78 -19.09
N LEU A 311 -10.69 24.10 -19.41
CA LEU A 311 -9.94 23.34 -20.41
C LEU A 311 -9.71 21.90 -19.94
N ALA A 312 -9.36 21.69 -18.70
CA ALA A 312 -9.21 20.36 -18.10
C ALA A 312 -10.53 19.56 -18.12
N LYS A 313 -11.67 20.23 -17.91
CA LYS A 313 -13.01 19.63 -18.03
C LYS A 313 -13.41 19.33 -19.51
N GLY A 314 -12.73 19.94 -20.49
CA GLY A 314 -13.01 19.78 -21.91
C GLY A 314 -13.91 20.88 -22.50
N ASP A 315 -14.33 21.88 -21.73
CA ASP A 315 -15.07 23.06 -22.24
C ASP A 315 -14.11 24.05 -22.90
N LYS A 316 -13.67 23.70 -24.11
CA LYS A 316 -12.72 24.49 -24.90
C LYS A 316 -13.27 25.86 -25.28
N VAL A 317 -14.58 25.97 -25.53
CA VAL A 317 -15.20 27.20 -26.00
C VAL A 317 -15.17 28.26 -24.90
N LYS A 318 -15.67 27.94 -23.72
CA LYS A 318 -15.68 28.86 -22.57
C LYS A 318 -14.25 29.14 -22.10
N SER A 319 -13.40 28.10 -22.05
CA SER A 319 -11.98 28.24 -21.70
C SER A 319 -11.26 29.27 -22.57
N LYS A 320 -11.43 29.19 -23.91
CA LYS A 320 -10.82 30.15 -24.85
C LYS A 320 -11.25 31.57 -24.56
N GLN A 321 -12.54 31.80 -24.35
CA GLN A 321 -13.07 33.16 -24.06
C GLN A 321 -12.44 33.72 -22.75
N LEU A 322 -12.28 32.88 -21.74
CA LEU A 322 -11.69 33.34 -20.49
C LEU A 322 -10.18 33.58 -20.59
N TYR A 323 -9.44 32.76 -21.34
CA TYR A 323 -8.02 33.04 -21.64
C TYR A 323 -7.85 34.29 -22.45
N GLU A 324 -8.73 34.63 -23.41
CA GLU A 324 -8.71 35.91 -24.15
C GLU A 324 -8.91 37.10 -23.19
N LYS A 325 -9.84 36.94 -22.22
CA LYS A 325 -10.05 37.96 -21.18
C LYS A 325 -8.80 38.11 -20.29
N ALA A 326 -8.24 37.00 -19.80
CA ALA A 326 -7.02 36.97 -19.01
C ALA A 326 -5.85 37.63 -19.77
N LEU A 327 -5.70 37.34 -21.06
CA LEU A 327 -4.65 37.91 -21.91
C LEU A 327 -4.72 39.46 -22.00
N GLY A 328 -5.94 40.00 -22.07
CA GLY A 328 -6.17 41.44 -22.09
C GLY A 328 -5.69 42.17 -20.83
N MET A 329 -5.67 41.45 -19.71
CA MET A 329 -5.35 42.00 -18.39
C MET A 329 -3.95 41.57 -17.90
N ALA A 330 -3.38 40.53 -18.50
CA ALA A 330 -2.13 39.93 -18.04
C ALA A 330 -0.92 40.85 -18.18
N PRO A 331 0.05 40.79 -17.25
CA PRO A 331 1.32 41.46 -17.40
C PRO A 331 2.14 40.86 -18.57
N ASP A 332 3.05 41.64 -19.14
CA ASP A 332 3.77 41.28 -20.37
C ASP A 332 4.50 39.93 -20.27
N ASN A 333 5.05 39.60 -19.11
CA ASN A 333 5.72 38.33 -18.87
C ASN A 333 4.80 37.08 -18.88
N GLN A 334 3.47 37.24 -18.87
CA GLN A 334 2.49 36.15 -18.95
C GLN A 334 1.80 36.07 -20.32
N LYS A 335 1.83 37.15 -21.09
CA LYS A 335 1.11 37.21 -22.38
C LYS A 335 1.53 36.12 -23.36
N ASP A 336 2.82 35.84 -23.47
CA ASP A 336 3.30 34.83 -24.43
C ASP A 336 2.90 33.39 -24.03
N ARG A 337 2.85 33.10 -22.73
CA ARG A 337 2.31 31.80 -22.22
C ARG A 337 0.83 31.66 -22.61
N ILE A 338 0.02 32.67 -22.31
CA ILE A 338 -1.43 32.61 -22.58
C ILE A 338 -1.69 32.54 -24.09
N LYS A 339 -0.98 33.29 -24.95
CA LYS A 339 -1.07 33.19 -26.40
C LYS A 339 -0.74 31.77 -26.91
N GLY A 340 0.31 31.15 -26.33
CA GLY A 340 0.69 29.80 -26.65
C GLY A 340 -0.44 28.80 -26.35
N ILE A 341 -1.12 28.93 -25.19
CA ILE A 341 -2.28 28.10 -24.83
C ILE A 341 -3.41 28.33 -25.83
N LEU A 342 -3.78 29.57 -26.12
CA LEU A 342 -4.86 29.89 -27.04
C LEU A 342 -4.65 29.33 -28.46
N THR A 343 -3.39 29.28 -28.93
CA THR A 343 -3.04 28.70 -30.22
C THR A 343 -3.28 27.17 -30.26
N ASN A 344 -3.14 26.51 -29.12
CA ASN A 344 -3.27 25.05 -29.00
C ASN A 344 -4.71 24.58 -28.69
N ILE A 345 -5.61 25.46 -28.29
CA ILE A 345 -7.04 25.15 -28.09
C ILE A 345 -7.72 25.05 -29.46
N LYS A 346 -7.91 23.82 -29.93
CA LYS A 346 -8.59 23.52 -31.21
C LYS A 346 -10.07 23.26 -30.99
#